data_264b95697d15fdd5c338228dac974f3a
#
_entry.id   264b95697d15fdd5c338228dac974f3a
#
_cell.length_a   1.000
_cell.length_b   1.000
_cell.length_c   1.000
_cell.angle_alpha   90.00
_cell.angle_beta   90.00
_cell.angle_gamma   90.00
#
_symmetry.space_group_name_H-M   'P 1'
#
loop_
_entity.id
_entity.type
_entity.pdbx_description
1 polymer ?
#
loop_
_entity_poly.entity_id
_entity_poly.type
_entity_poly.pdbx_seq_one_letter_code
_entity_poly.pdbx_strand_id
1 'polypeptide(L)'
;MAHNMPHYMAGTVETGRAGRRLAASVLAGFLLTCVIAPSRAAPVQAPIVTLCYERADVRPWRTQAGEGLNFDLLRLVAERAGVTFNFQSMPFKRCLAQLKANAVDGVFAVSFKPDRLELGAYPGGATPDPSKRMHVDRYILLRRKGSALDWDGKALRNVDGAIGAQLGYSITDQLRSLNVTVDEGSQRSDELIRKLLAGRLAGAALGGSDARTLLDGPYGPQIEACPIPLVEKPYFLILSHALVDKQPALAQRIWNAIEQARNSPAYKQLERADSKGARH
;
A
#
# COMPACT_ATOMS: atom_id res chain seq x y z
N MET A 1 17.65 6.79 -70.68
CA MET A 1 17.12 8.00 -71.33
C MET A 1 17.50 9.15 -70.43
N ALA A 2 18.61 9.76 -70.70
CA ALA A 2 18.91 10.90 -71.58
C ALA A 2 18.56 12.21 -70.84
N HIS A 3 19.64 12.85 -70.40
CA HIS A 3 20.20 14.11 -70.91
C HIS A 3 19.53 15.34 -70.30
N ASN A 4 20.16 16.40 -69.83
CA ASN A 4 21.28 17.15 -70.36
C ASN A 4 21.81 18.20 -69.33
N MET A 5 23.09 18.37 -69.17
CA MET A 5 23.77 19.65 -68.98
C MET A 5 23.90 20.36 -70.34
N PRO A 6 24.36 21.61 -70.53
CA PRO A 6 25.39 22.38 -69.84
C PRO A 6 25.25 23.93 -69.89
N HIS A 7 26.20 24.70 -69.49
CA HIS A 7 27.14 25.72 -69.98
C HIS A 7 27.33 26.89 -68.99
N TYR A 8 28.45 27.13 -68.43
CA TYR A 8 29.70 27.85 -68.82
C TYR A 8 29.51 29.21 -69.42
N MET A 9 29.98 30.26 -68.73
CA MET A 9 30.73 31.38 -69.34
C MET A 9 31.51 32.19 -68.34
N ALA A 10 32.73 32.48 -68.69
CA ALA A 10 33.79 33.20 -67.97
C ALA A 10 33.88 34.67 -68.41
N GLY A 11 34.65 35.42 -67.68
CA GLY A 11 35.17 36.74 -68.12
C GLY A 11 35.11 37.74 -66.93
N THR A 12 36.03 38.52 -66.59
CA THR A 12 37.38 38.87 -67.01
C THR A 12 37.96 39.82 -65.95
N VAL A 13 39.26 39.77 -65.78
CA VAL A 13 40.11 40.54 -64.90
C VAL A 13 40.11 42.02 -65.24
N GLU A 14 40.12 42.92 -64.22
CA GLU A 14 40.79 44.24 -64.39
C GLU A 14 41.49 44.68 -63.07
N THR A 15 42.72 45.09 -63.27
CA THR A 15 43.71 45.55 -62.32
C THR A 15 43.59 47.06 -62.09
N GLY A 16 43.62 47.49 -60.83
CA GLY A 16 43.75 48.95 -60.54
C GLY A 16 44.50 49.17 -59.23
N ARG A 17 45.52 49.91 -59.32
CA ARG A 17 46.66 50.21 -58.44
C ARG A 17 46.37 51.18 -57.29
N ALA A 18 46.94 50.91 -56.16
CA ALA A 18 47.62 51.80 -55.20
C ALA A 18 46.83 52.91 -54.45
N GLY A 19 46.85 52.81 -53.15
CA GLY A 19 46.56 53.90 -52.23
C GLY A 19 46.86 53.56 -50.78
N ARG A 20 48.12 53.73 -50.35
CA ARG A 20 48.56 53.68 -48.94
C ARG A 20 47.82 54.76 -48.14
N ARG A 21 47.03 54.42 -47.17
CA ARG A 21 46.75 55.27 -45.99
C ARG A 21 46.77 54.42 -44.75
N LEU A 22 47.68 54.76 -43.86
CA LEU A 22 47.78 54.32 -42.45
C LEU A 22 46.51 54.78 -41.73
N ALA A 23 45.80 53.84 -41.12
CA ALA A 23 44.78 54.15 -40.14
C ALA A 23 44.93 53.16 -38.95
N ALA A 24 45.04 53.73 -37.78
CA ALA A 24 45.33 53.12 -36.50
C ALA A 24 44.29 52.06 -36.12
N SER A 25 44.78 50.87 -35.78
CA SER A 25 43.96 49.79 -35.24
C SER A 25 43.60 50.06 -33.76
N VAL A 26 42.35 50.44 -33.47
CA VAL A 26 41.78 50.42 -32.13
C VAL A 26 41.29 48.98 -31.89
N LEU A 27 42.04 48.20 -31.11
CA LEU A 27 41.60 46.92 -30.56
C LEU A 27 40.52 47.17 -29.52
N ALA A 28 39.28 47.09 -29.89
CA ALA A 28 38.16 46.99 -28.96
C ALA A 28 38.09 45.55 -28.45
N GLY A 29 38.66 45.25 -27.27
CA GLY A 29 38.50 43.96 -26.61
C GLY A 29 37.07 43.77 -26.15
N PHE A 30 36.32 42.90 -26.85
CA PHE A 30 35.00 42.44 -26.47
C PHE A 30 35.21 41.40 -25.37
N LEU A 31 35.17 41.83 -24.09
CA LEU A 31 35.04 40.92 -22.94
C LEU A 31 33.67 40.28 -23.00
N LEU A 32 33.64 39.02 -23.53
CA LEU A 32 32.45 38.15 -23.51
C LEU A 32 32.24 37.68 -22.05
N THR A 33 31.53 38.47 -21.26
CA THR A 33 31.07 38.03 -19.94
C THR A 33 30.05 36.91 -20.12
N CYS A 34 30.50 35.66 -19.95
CA CYS A 34 29.65 34.47 -19.92
C CYS A 34 28.78 34.55 -18.64
N VAL A 35 27.57 35.08 -18.77
CA VAL A 35 26.56 35.08 -17.70
C VAL A 35 26.11 33.64 -17.56
N ILE A 36 26.67 32.92 -16.59
CA ILE A 36 26.18 31.60 -16.16
C ILE A 36 24.85 31.87 -15.47
N ALA A 37 23.76 31.79 -16.23
CA ALA A 37 22.41 31.74 -15.66
C ALA A 37 22.28 30.53 -14.78
N PRO A 38 21.86 30.65 -13.51
CA PRO A 38 21.60 29.49 -12.66
C PRO A 38 20.52 28.64 -13.35
N SER A 39 20.90 27.43 -13.74
CA SER A 39 19.96 26.45 -14.29
C SER A 39 18.97 26.12 -13.18
N ARG A 40 17.77 26.68 -13.28
CA ARG A 40 16.65 26.37 -12.38
C ARG A 40 16.22 24.95 -12.71
N ALA A 41 16.68 23.97 -11.91
CA ALA A 41 16.20 22.59 -12.03
C ALA A 41 14.66 22.62 -11.98
N ALA A 42 14.02 22.07 -13.01
CA ALA A 42 12.57 21.90 -13.01
C ALA A 42 12.16 21.13 -11.75
N PRO A 43 11.05 21.45 -11.09
CA PRO A 43 10.58 20.72 -9.92
C PRO A 43 10.42 19.26 -10.30
N VAL A 44 11.21 18.38 -9.67
CA VAL A 44 11.09 16.93 -9.85
C VAL A 44 9.71 16.56 -9.29
N GLN A 45 8.81 16.18 -10.19
CA GLN A 45 7.47 15.76 -9.80
C GLN A 45 7.57 14.49 -8.94
N ALA A 46 6.92 14.50 -7.77
CA ALA A 46 6.94 13.35 -6.86
C ALA A 46 6.38 12.09 -7.56
N PRO A 47 7.04 10.94 -7.46
CA PRO A 47 6.53 9.70 -8.04
C PRO A 47 5.12 9.40 -7.53
N ILE A 48 4.23 9.01 -8.44
CA ILE A 48 2.88 8.56 -8.09
C ILE A 48 2.93 7.05 -7.87
N VAL A 49 2.43 6.60 -6.73
CA VAL A 49 2.35 5.18 -6.35
C VAL A 49 0.89 4.83 -6.11
N THR A 50 0.34 3.94 -6.93
CA THR A 50 -1.06 3.52 -6.85
C THR A 50 -1.22 2.38 -5.86
N LEU A 51 -1.96 2.63 -4.79
CA LEU A 51 -2.25 1.66 -3.73
C LEU A 51 -3.70 1.21 -3.78
N CYS A 52 -3.90 -0.09 -3.75
CA CYS A 52 -5.20 -0.70 -3.63
C CYS A 52 -5.49 -1.07 -2.16
N TYR A 53 -6.76 -1.02 -1.77
CA TYR A 53 -7.21 -1.45 -0.46
C TYR A 53 -8.61 -2.08 -0.50
N GLU A 54 -8.88 -2.91 0.50
CA GLU A 54 -10.20 -3.50 0.65
C GLU A 54 -11.24 -2.44 1.01
N ARG A 55 -12.34 -2.42 0.26
CA ARG A 55 -13.42 -1.43 0.41
C ARG A 55 -14.29 -1.59 1.65
N ALA A 56 -14.17 -2.72 2.39
CA ALA A 56 -14.90 -2.88 3.63
C ALA A 56 -14.36 -1.96 4.72
N ASP A 57 -15.26 -1.35 5.49
CA ASP A 57 -14.89 -0.58 6.67
C ASP A 57 -14.32 -1.51 7.73
N VAL A 58 -13.13 -1.19 8.23
CA VAL A 58 -12.44 -1.86 9.33
C VAL A 58 -11.86 -0.79 10.24
N ARG A 59 -12.72 -0.22 11.10
CA ARG A 59 -12.31 0.84 12.04
C ARG A 59 -11.45 0.27 13.16
N PRO A 60 -10.41 0.98 13.63
CA PRO A 60 -10.04 2.34 13.27
C PRO A 60 -9.13 2.44 12.03
N TRP A 61 -8.81 1.30 11.40
CA TRP A 61 -7.72 1.23 10.41
C TRP A 61 -8.07 1.87 9.08
N ARG A 62 -9.27 1.62 8.56
CA ARG A 62 -9.71 2.15 7.27
C ARG A 62 -11.23 2.19 7.12
N THR A 63 -11.69 3.08 6.25
CA THR A 63 -13.06 3.14 5.75
C THR A 63 -13.08 3.15 4.23
N GLN A 64 -14.22 2.85 3.65
CA GLN A 64 -14.44 2.98 2.21
C GLN A 64 -14.24 4.42 1.70
N ALA A 65 -14.50 5.41 2.56
CA ALA A 65 -14.31 6.83 2.26
C ALA A 65 -12.83 7.27 2.21
N GLY A 66 -11.89 6.37 2.50
CA GLY A 66 -10.46 6.72 2.52
C GLY A 66 -10.01 7.40 3.81
N GLU A 67 -10.63 7.05 4.92
CA GLU A 67 -10.33 7.57 6.26
C GLU A 67 -9.78 6.46 7.17
N GLY A 68 -9.19 6.85 8.30
CA GLY A 68 -8.71 5.99 9.36
C GLY A 68 -7.19 5.93 9.45
N LEU A 69 -6.70 5.28 10.51
CA LEU A 69 -5.29 5.31 10.92
C LEU A 69 -4.31 4.84 9.84
N ASN A 70 -4.71 3.94 8.94
CA ASN A 70 -3.85 3.53 7.82
C ASN A 70 -3.66 4.66 6.80
N PHE A 71 -4.71 5.44 6.50
CA PHE A 71 -4.60 6.59 5.60
C PHE A 71 -3.83 7.74 6.25
N ASP A 72 -4.03 7.96 7.55
CA ASP A 72 -3.24 8.94 8.31
C ASP A 72 -1.75 8.58 8.29
N LEU A 73 -1.43 7.30 8.51
CA LEU A 73 -0.06 6.80 8.42
C LEU A 73 0.51 7.03 7.01
N LEU A 74 -0.24 6.65 5.97
CA LEU A 74 0.23 6.77 4.59
C LEU A 74 0.40 8.22 4.14
N ARG A 75 -0.38 9.19 4.65
CA ARG A 75 -0.12 10.62 4.43
C ARG A 75 1.25 11.02 4.98
N LEU A 76 1.56 10.65 6.21
CA LEU A 76 2.88 10.92 6.81
C LEU A 76 4.01 10.19 6.09
N VAL A 77 3.74 9.00 5.53
CA VAL A 77 4.69 8.24 4.71
C VAL A 77 4.94 8.95 3.38
N ALA A 78 3.90 9.46 2.73
CA ALA A 78 4.00 10.18 1.45
C ALA A 78 4.96 11.38 1.57
N GLU A 79 4.80 12.18 2.62
CA GLU A 79 5.68 13.32 2.92
C GLU A 79 7.14 12.90 3.11
N ARG A 80 7.40 11.85 3.92
CA ARG A 80 8.75 11.37 4.23
C ARG A 80 9.44 10.69 3.05
N ALA A 81 8.66 9.93 2.26
CA ALA A 81 9.19 9.19 1.12
C ALA A 81 9.26 10.07 -0.15
N GLY A 82 8.70 11.28 -0.15
CA GLY A 82 8.63 12.16 -1.31
C GLY A 82 7.83 11.52 -2.46
N VAL A 83 6.66 10.94 -2.16
CA VAL A 83 5.76 10.29 -3.12
C VAL A 83 4.34 10.85 -3.00
N THR A 84 3.53 10.61 -4.02
CA THR A 84 2.08 10.81 -3.98
C THR A 84 1.39 9.46 -4.06
N PHE A 85 0.53 9.13 -3.09
CA PHE A 85 -0.28 7.93 -3.16
C PHE A 85 -1.62 8.21 -3.86
N ASN A 86 -1.94 7.34 -4.82
CA ASN A 86 -3.27 7.25 -5.44
C ASN A 86 -3.97 6.01 -4.90
N PHE A 87 -5.18 6.17 -4.35
CA PHE A 87 -5.88 5.07 -3.66
C PHE A 87 -7.03 4.51 -4.50
N GLN A 88 -7.09 3.17 -4.60
CA GLN A 88 -8.15 2.44 -5.29
C GLN A 88 -8.84 1.47 -4.34
N SER A 89 -10.15 1.64 -4.17
CA SER A 89 -11.00 0.81 -3.30
C SER A 89 -11.64 -0.32 -4.09
N MET A 90 -11.44 -1.58 -3.67
CA MET A 90 -12.06 -2.76 -4.31
C MET A 90 -12.11 -3.97 -3.36
N PRO A 91 -12.82 -5.07 -3.71
CA PRO A 91 -12.79 -6.29 -2.92
C PRO A 91 -11.37 -6.84 -2.75
N PHE A 92 -11.03 -7.35 -1.56
CA PHE A 92 -9.67 -7.74 -1.19
C PHE A 92 -9.01 -8.71 -2.19
N LYS A 93 -9.71 -9.79 -2.59
CA LYS A 93 -9.17 -10.73 -3.59
C LYS A 93 -8.86 -10.06 -4.93
N ARG A 94 -9.69 -9.09 -5.36
CA ARG A 94 -9.43 -8.33 -6.59
C ARG A 94 -8.19 -7.45 -6.43
N CYS A 95 -8.02 -6.83 -5.27
CA CYS A 95 -6.84 -6.05 -4.92
C CYS A 95 -5.56 -6.89 -5.06
N LEU A 96 -5.54 -8.08 -4.47
CA LEU A 96 -4.42 -9.01 -4.58
C LEU A 96 -4.17 -9.46 -6.03
N ALA A 97 -5.22 -9.70 -6.81
CA ALA A 97 -5.07 -10.06 -8.23
C ALA A 97 -4.50 -8.92 -9.06
N GLN A 98 -4.90 -7.66 -8.80
CA GLN A 98 -4.32 -6.47 -9.45
C GLN A 98 -2.85 -6.28 -9.08
N LEU A 99 -2.47 -6.57 -7.83
CA LEU A 99 -1.07 -6.54 -7.39
C LEU A 99 -0.23 -7.58 -8.15
N LYS A 100 -0.70 -8.83 -8.23
CA LYS A 100 -0.03 -9.92 -8.98
C LYS A 100 0.16 -9.55 -10.46
N ALA A 101 -0.83 -8.89 -11.05
CA ALA A 101 -0.78 -8.41 -12.43
C ALA A 101 0.07 -7.14 -12.62
N ASN A 102 0.65 -6.59 -11.56
CA ASN A 102 1.34 -5.29 -11.53
C ASN A 102 0.47 -4.12 -12.06
N ALA A 103 -0.84 -4.22 -11.94
CA ALA A 103 -1.80 -3.18 -12.32
C ALA A 103 -2.00 -2.12 -11.23
N VAL A 104 -1.52 -2.40 -10.03
CA VAL A 104 -1.33 -1.47 -8.92
C VAL A 104 0.08 -1.64 -8.35
N ASP A 105 0.62 -0.58 -7.76
CA ASP A 105 1.97 -0.59 -7.21
C ASP A 105 2.04 -1.21 -5.82
N GLY A 106 0.93 -1.26 -5.09
CA GLY A 106 0.91 -1.87 -3.78
C GLY A 106 -0.48 -2.13 -3.24
N VAL A 107 -0.52 -2.94 -2.18
CA VAL A 107 -1.71 -3.21 -1.37
C VAL A 107 -1.36 -3.02 0.09
N PHE A 108 -2.13 -2.24 0.82
CA PHE A 108 -1.84 -2.01 2.22
C PHE A 108 -2.79 -2.76 3.16
N ALA A 109 -2.38 -2.86 4.43
CA ALA A 109 -3.04 -3.62 5.49
C ALA A 109 -3.16 -5.12 5.17
N VAL A 110 -2.05 -5.71 4.72
CA VAL A 110 -1.95 -7.12 4.36
C VAL A 110 -1.10 -7.86 5.38
N SER A 111 -1.66 -8.85 6.07
CA SER A 111 -0.90 -9.75 6.93
C SER A 111 -0.08 -10.74 6.09
N PHE A 112 0.98 -11.29 6.67
CA PHE A 112 1.81 -12.24 5.96
C PHE A 112 1.13 -13.61 5.79
N LYS A 113 1.29 -14.17 4.58
CA LYS A 113 1.10 -15.59 4.20
C LYS A 113 2.16 -15.96 3.19
N PRO A 114 2.76 -17.16 3.23
CA PRO A 114 3.78 -17.58 2.27
C PRO A 114 3.32 -17.49 0.79
N ASP A 115 2.10 -17.89 0.48
CA ASP A 115 1.53 -17.82 -0.87
C ASP A 115 1.37 -16.39 -1.41
N ARG A 116 1.34 -15.40 -0.54
CA ARG A 116 1.28 -13.98 -0.94
C ARG A 116 2.60 -13.44 -1.46
N LEU A 117 3.72 -14.14 -1.25
CA LEU A 117 5.00 -13.78 -1.86
C LEU A 117 4.97 -13.83 -3.39
N GLU A 118 4.12 -14.68 -3.98
CA GLU A 118 3.89 -14.69 -5.43
C GLU A 118 3.08 -13.48 -5.93
N LEU A 119 2.38 -12.79 -5.05
CA LEU A 119 1.50 -11.68 -5.40
C LEU A 119 2.23 -10.34 -5.35
N GLY A 120 3.18 -10.21 -4.43
CA GLY A 120 3.95 -9.00 -4.23
C GLY A 120 5.01 -9.16 -3.13
N ALA A 121 5.90 -8.19 -3.03
CA ALA A 121 7.03 -8.20 -2.13
C ALA A 121 6.64 -7.61 -0.76
N TYR A 122 7.04 -8.30 0.30
CA TYR A 122 7.00 -7.80 1.68
C TYR A 122 8.33 -7.12 2.04
N PRO A 123 8.33 -6.13 2.96
CA PRO A 123 9.57 -5.64 3.54
C PRO A 123 10.30 -6.78 4.28
N GLY A 124 11.55 -7.07 3.91
CA GLY A 124 12.29 -8.21 4.42
C GLY A 124 12.07 -9.52 3.67
N GLY A 125 11.22 -9.54 2.63
CA GLY A 125 11.02 -10.70 1.75
C GLY A 125 10.25 -11.84 2.42
N ALA A 126 10.79 -13.06 2.36
CA ALA A 126 10.17 -14.27 2.88
C ALA A 126 9.99 -14.28 4.41
N THR A 127 10.78 -13.48 5.11
CA THR A 127 10.62 -13.21 6.55
C THR A 127 10.37 -11.73 6.72
N PRO A 128 9.10 -11.27 6.70
CA PRO A 128 8.80 -9.86 6.77
C PRO A 128 9.36 -9.18 8.02
N ASP A 129 10.01 -8.05 7.82
CA ASP A 129 10.54 -7.23 8.91
C ASP A 129 9.39 -6.58 9.71
N PRO A 130 9.15 -7.00 10.96
CA PRO A 130 8.03 -6.49 11.76
C PRO A 130 8.19 -5.01 12.12
N SER A 131 9.40 -4.44 12.00
CA SER A 131 9.61 -3.00 12.20
C SER A 131 8.92 -2.16 11.12
N LYS A 132 8.71 -2.71 9.93
CA LYS A 132 8.07 -2.07 8.78
C LYS A 132 6.55 -2.29 8.71
N ARG A 133 5.95 -2.89 9.75
CA ARG A 133 4.49 -3.06 9.81
C ARG A 133 3.78 -1.70 9.86
N MET A 134 2.59 -1.64 9.33
CA MET A 134 1.70 -0.48 9.48
C MET A 134 1.06 -0.49 10.88
N HIS A 135 0.47 -1.61 11.28
CA HIS A 135 -0.14 -1.84 12.59
C HIS A 135 -0.09 -3.33 12.96
N VAL A 136 -0.56 -3.64 14.14
CA VAL A 136 -0.84 -5.01 14.59
C VAL A 136 -2.34 -5.11 14.83
N ASP A 137 -2.95 -6.19 14.35
CA ASP A 137 -4.32 -6.55 14.74
C ASP A 137 -4.35 -8.02 15.14
N ARG A 138 -5.40 -8.38 15.87
CA ARG A 138 -5.62 -9.72 16.40
C ARG A 138 -6.81 -10.38 15.73
N TYR A 139 -6.84 -11.68 15.66
CA TYR A 139 -8.03 -12.44 15.33
C TYR A 139 -8.72 -12.92 16.59
N ILE A 140 -10.02 -12.68 16.67
CA ILE A 140 -10.90 -13.04 17.78
C ILE A 140 -11.86 -14.13 17.30
N LEU A 141 -12.04 -15.17 18.11
CA LEU A 141 -13.07 -16.16 17.89
C LEU A 141 -14.37 -15.68 18.56
N LEU A 142 -15.38 -15.41 17.73
CA LEU A 142 -16.75 -15.16 18.18
C LEU A 142 -17.54 -16.45 18.14
N ARG A 143 -18.41 -16.64 19.15
CA ARG A 143 -19.34 -17.74 19.28
C ARG A 143 -20.73 -17.25 19.64
N ARG A 144 -21.76 -18.08 19.49
CA ARG A 144 -23.07 -17.76 20.05
C ARG A 144 -22.97 -17.72 21.57
N LYS A 145 -23.69 -16.79 22.18
CA LYS A 145 -23.71 -16.67 23.63
C LYS A 145 -24.21 -17.96 24.26
N GLY A 146 -23.48 -18.47 25.25
CA GLY A 146 -23.76 -19.75 25.90
C GLY A 146 -23.36 -20.99 25.11
N SER A 147 -22.66 -20.86 23.96
CA SER A 147 -22.10 -21.98 23.21
C SER A 147 -20.97 -22.63 24.00
N ALA A 148 -20.86 -23.97 23.89
CA ALA A 148 -19.78 -24.74 24.48
C ALA A 148 -18.44 -24.62 23.73
N LEU A 149 -18.44 -24.06 22.49
CA LEU A 149 -17.22 -23.79 21.74
C LEU A 149 -16.25 -22.97 22.58
N ASP A 150 -15.01 -23.40 22.68
CA ASP A 150 -13.99 -22.67 23.45
C ASP A 150 -12.62 -22.71 22.78
N TRP A 151 -11.80 -21.72 23.14
CA TRP A 151 -10.41 -21.59 22.72
C TRP A 151 -9.53 -21.31 23.95
N ASP A 152 -8.65 -22.24 24.28
CA ASP A 152 -7.79 -22.17 25.46
C ASP A 152 -6.39 -21.55 25.19
N GLY A 153 -6.18 -20.99 23.98
CA GLY A 153 -4.89 -20.46 23.51
C GLY A 153 -4.02 -21.48 22.78
N LYS A 154 -4.40 -22.77 22.77
CA LYS A 154 -3.66 -23.87 22.11
C LYS A 154 -4.56 -24.74 21.25
N ALA A 155 -5.76 -25.05 21.72
CA ALA A 155 -6.69 -25.94 21.05
C ALA A 155 -8.13 -25.39 21.07
N LEU A 156 -8.85 -25.65 19.99
CA LEU A 156 -10.29 -25.44 19.92
C LEU A 156 -11.00 -26.64 20.56
N ARG A 157 -11.99 -26.39 21.39
CA ARG A 157 -12.78 -27.41 22.10
C ARG A 157 -14.25 -27.29 21.74
N ASN A 158 -14.95 -28.44 21.75
CA ASN A 158 -16.39 -28.51 21.50
C ASN A 158 -16.80 -27.85 20.17
N VAL A 159 -16.02 -28.08 19.12
CA VAL A 159 -16.30 -27.57 17.78
C VAL A 159 -17.37 -28.45 17.12
N ASP A 160 -18.58 -27.94 17.08
CA ASP A 160 -19.70 -28.60 16.39
C ASP A 160 -20.00 -27.85 15.07
N GLY A 161 -19.27 -28.21 14.01
CA GLY A 161 -19.39 -27.62 12.70
C GLY A 161 -18.17 -26.77 12.26
N ALA A 162 -18.36 -25.96 11.24
CA ALA A 162 -17.29 -25.14 10.65
C ALA A 162 -17.05 -23.84 11.44
N ILE A 163 -15.80 -23.38 11.42
CA ILE A 163 -15.44 -22.01 11.83
C ILE A 163 -15.42 -21.11 10.58
N GLY A 164 -16.20 -20.04 10.60
CA GLY A 164 -16.26 -19.08 9.52
C GLY A 164 -15.09 -18.09 9.53
N ALA A 165 -14.56 -17.77 8.36
CA ALA A 165 -13.56 -16.71 8.16
C ALA A 165 -13.86 -15.97 6.85
N GLN A 166 -13.43 -14.71 6.76
CA GLN A 166 -13.61 -13.94 5.54
C GLN A 166 -12.72 -14.47 4.41
N LEU A 167 -13.28 -14.42 3.19
CA LEU A 167 -12.67 -14.96 1.99
C LEU A 167 -11.26 -14.39 1.73
N GLY A 168 -10.26 -15.28 1.72
CA GLY A 168 -8.87 -14.93 1.46
C GLY A 168 -8.11 -14.34 2.65
N TYR A 169 -8.70 -14.32 3.84
CA TYR A 169 -8.02 -13.84 5.04
C TYR A 169 -7.03 -14.89 5.59
N SER A 170 -5.94 -14.40 6.19
CA SER A 170 -4.80 -15.24 6.62
C SER A 170 -5.07 -16.11 7.84
N ILE A 171 -6.20 -15.96 8.50
CA ILE A 171 -6.57 -16.79 9.65
C ILE A 171 -6.95 -18.22 9.23
N THR A 172 -7.39 -18.40 7.99
CA THR A 172 -7.85 -19.71 7.47
C THR A 172 -6.79 -20.79 7.55
N ASP A 173 -5.52 -20.45 7.30
CA ASP A 173 -4.43 -21.42 7.36
C ASP A 173 -4.18 -21.89 8.80
N GLN A 174 -4.26 -20.97 9.75
CA GLN A 174 -4.14 -21.31 11.17
C GLN A 174 -5.32 -22.17 11.65
N LEU A 175 -6.56 -21.84 11.23
CA LEU A 175 -7.71 -22.67 11.57
C LEU A 175 -7.56 -24.08 11.00
N ARG A 176 -7.10 -24.21 9.75
CA ARG A 176 -6.82 -25.52 9.13
C ARG A 176 -5.72 -26.29 9.90
N SER A 177 -4.68 -25.60 10.38
CA SER A 177 -3.64 -26.25 11.19
C SER A 177 -4.14 -26.73 12.56
N LEU A 178 -5.27 -26.21 13.04
CA LEU A 178 -5.98 -26.68 14.23
C LEU A 178 -6.98 -27.81 13.93
N ASN A 179 -6.96 -28.38 12.70
CA ASN A 179 -7.79 -29.48 12.24
C ASN A 179 -9.30 -29.21 12.32
N VAL A 180 -9.71 -27.96 12.08
CA VAL A 180 -11.13 -27.60 12.01
C VAL A 180 -11.56 -27.31 10.56
N THR A 181 -12.82 -27.61 10.26
CA THR A 181 -13.43 -27.22 8.99
C THR A 181 -13.61 -25.72 8.93
N VAL A 182 -13.22 -25.09 7.82
CA VAL A 182 -13.28 -23.64 7.62
C VAL A 182 -14.30 -23.29 6.52
N ASP A 183 -15.25 -22.41 6.84
CA ASP A 183 -16.14 -21.78 5.85
C ASP A 183 -15.54 -20.42 5.44
N GLU A 184 -15.09 -20.31 4.20
CA GLU A 184 -14.61 -19.06 3.57
C GLU A 184 -15.64 -18.47 2.59
N GLY A 185 -16.90 -18.87 2.66
CA GLY A 185 -17.95 -18.49 1.71
C GLY A 185 -18.50 -17.06 1.91
N SER A 186 -17.88 -16.23 2.77
CA SER A 186 -18.35 -14.87 3.06
C SER A 186 -17.23 -13.85 2.88
N GLN A 187 -17.56 -12.70 2.27
CA GLN A 187 -16.63 -11.57 2.15
C GLN A 187 -16.74 -10.59 3.32
N ARG A 188 -17.87 -10.55 3.99
CA ARG A 188 -18.21 -9.58 5.03
C ARG A 188 -18.37 -10.24 6.39
N SER A 189 -17.93 -9.56 7.42
CA SER A 189 -18.02 -10.04 8.80
C SER A 189 -19.46 -10.21 9.30
N ASP A 190 -20.40 -9.35 8.88
CA ASP A 190 -21.81 -9.47 9.22
C ASP A 190 -22.49 -10.71 8.59
N GLU A 191 -22.06 -11.15 7.42
CA GLU A 191 -22.53 -12.40 6.81
C GLU A 191 -22.13 -13.62 7.64
N LEU A 192 -20.90 -13.62 8.16
CA LEU A 192 -20.43 -14.69 9.05
C LEU A 192 -21.24 -14.76 10.34
N ILE A 193 -21.58 -13.61 10.94
CA ILE A 193 -22.42 -13.59 12.15
C ILE A 193 -23.82 -14.07 11.85
N ARG A 194 -24.42 -13.70 10.73
CA ARG A 194 -25.74 -14.26 10.34
C ARG A 194 -25.71 -15.78 10.15
N LYS A 195 -24.66 -16.34 9.55
CA LYS A 195 -24.46 -17.80 9.45
C LYS A 195 -24.29 -18.45 10.84
N LEU A 196 -23.50 -17.80 11.72
CA LEU A 196 -23.31 -18.25 13.09
C LEU A 196 -24.62 -18.29 13.88
N LEU A 197 -25.43 -17.25 13.83
CA LEU A 197 -26.72 -17.17 14.51
C LEU A 197 -27.74 -18.12 13.91
N ALA A 198 -27.68 -18.42 12.60
CA ALA A 198 -28.50 -19.43 11.94
C ALA A 198 -28.05 -20.89 12.21
N GLY A 199 -27.03 -21.09 13.05
CA GLY A 199 -26.52 -22.44 13.39
C GLY A 199 -25.72 -23.12 12.29
N ARG A 200 -25.33 -22.39 11.23
CA ARG A 200 -24.54 -22.93 10.12
C ARG A 200 -23.03 -22.92 10.39
N LEU A 201 -22.60 -22.21 11.44
CA LEU A 201 -21.21 -22.14 11.90
C LEU A 201 -21.18 -22.44 13.40
N ALA A 202 -20.12 -23.11 13.86
CA ALA A 202 -19.81 -23.26 15.28
C ALA A 202 -19.26 -21.95 15.85
N GLY A 203 -18.45 -21.21 15.07
CA GLY A 203 -17.83 -19.93 15.45
C GLY A 203 -17.45 -19.11 14.25
N ALA A 204 -17.00 -17.88 14.49
CA ALA A 204 -16.48 -16.97 13.45
C ALA A 204 -15.14 -16.35 13.92
N ALA A 205 -14.08 -16.55 13.13
CA ALA A 205 -12.77 -15.97 13.36
C ALA A 205 -12.64 -14.65 12.60
N LEU A 206 -12.67 -13.53 13.32
CA LEU A 206 -12.71 -12.18 12.76
C LEU A 206 -11.53 -11.33 13.26
N GLY A 207 -11.13 -10.35 12.46
CA GLY A 207 -10.24 -9.30 12.91
C GLY A 207 -10.80 -8.57 14.15
N GLY A 208 -9.94 -8.14 15.05
CA GLY A 208 -10.36 -7.57 16.34
C GLY A 208 -11.24 -6.34 16.19
N SER A 209 -11.01 -5.54 15.16
CA SER A 209 -11.85 -4.38 14.84
C SER A 209 -13.25 -4.77 14.40
N ASP A 210 -13.38 -5.74 13.49
CA ASP A 210 -14.66 -6.28 13.05
C ASP A 210 -15.42 -6.94 14.21
N ALA A 211 -14.70 -7.75 15.01
CA ALA A 211 -15.27 -8.41 16.18
C ALA A 211 -15.84 -7.39 17.17
N ARG A 212 -15.12 -6.30 17.45
CA ARG A 212 -15.59 -5.23 18.34
C ARG A 212 -16.85 -4.57 17.79
N THR A 213 -16.83 -4.15 16.52
CA THR A 213 -18.00 -3.52 15.87
C THR A 213 -19.25 -4.39 15.96
N LEU A 214 -19.11 -5.70 15.82
CA LEU A 214 -20.23 -6.65 15.90
C LEU A 214 -20.70 -6.87 17.34
N LEU A 215 -19.76 -6.90 18.32
CA LEU A 215 -20.09 -7.04 19.74
C LEU A 215 -20.77 -5.77 20.31
N ASP A 216 -20.34 -4.59 19.86
CA ASP A 216 -20.93 -3.31 20.27
C ASP A 216 -22.22 -2.99 19.49
N GLY A 217 -22.51 -3.73 18.41
CA GLY A 217 -23.64 -3.56 17.53
C GLY A 217 -24.86 -4.42 17.88
N PRO A 218 -25.86 -4.50 16.97
CA PRO A 218 -27.11 -5.22 17.19
C PRO A 218 -26.97 -6.72 17.47
N TYR A 219 -25.85 -7.32 17.10
CA TYR A 219 -25.56 -8.74 17.34
C TYR A 219 -25.02 -9.03 18.75
N GLY A 220 -24.49 -8.03 19.45
CA GLY A 220 -23.83 -8.18 20.75
C GLY A 220 -24.60 -8.96 21.80
N PRO A 221 -25.92 -8.79 21.93
CA PRO A 221 -26.71 -9.60 22.88
C PRO A 221 -26.70 -11.12 22.62
N GLN A 222 -26.42 -11.55 21.38
CA GLN A 222 -26.51 -12.92 20.91
C GLN A 222 -25.15 -13.63 20.72
N ILE A 223 -24.05 -12.86 20.72
CA ILE A 223 -22.70 -13.37 20.50
C ILE A 223 -21.77 -12.98 21.64
N GLU A 224 -20.67 -13.69 21.76
CA GLU A 224 -19.61 -13.38 22.71
C GLU A 224 -18.24 -13.75 22.13
N ALA A 225 -17.20 -13.10 22.60
CA ALA A 225 -15.82 -13.40 22.23
C ALA A 225 -15.22 -14.46 23.16
N CYS A 226 -14.44 -15.39 22.60
CA CYS A 226 -13.51 -16.16 23.42
C CYS A 226 -12.47 -15.22 24.03
N PRO A 227 -12.09 -15.42 25.32
CA PRO A 227 -11.25 -14.45 26.04
C PRO A 227 -9.85 -14.28 25.45
N ILE A 228 -9.31 -15.35 24.89
CA ILE A 228 -7.97 -15.38 24.33
C ILE A 228 -8.04 -15.17 22.82
N PRO A 229 -7.27 -14.21 22.25
CA PRO A 229 -7.17 -14.07 20.79
C PRO A 229 -6.62 -15.34 20.14
N LEU A 230 -7.12 -15.67 18.94
CA LEU A 230 -6.58 -16.76 18.14
C LEU A 230 -5.12 -16.51 17.76
N VAL A 231 -4.81 -15.27 17.37
CA VAL A 231 -3.46 -14.84 17.00
C VAL A 231 -3.40 -13.32 16.87
N GLU A 232 -2.22 -12.75 17.10
CA GLU A 232 -1.89 -11.37 16.72
C GLU A 232 -0.99 -11.40 15.49
N LYS A 233 -1.28 -10.54 14.50
CA LYS A 233 -0.52 -10.46 13.24
C LYS A 233 -0.14 -9.03 12.91
N PRO A 234 1.11 -8.82 12.44
CA PRO A 234 1.49 -7.55 11.83
C PRO A 234 0.87 -7.44 10.41
N TYR A 235 0.46 -6.23 10.06
CA TYR A 235 -0.07 -5.87 8.75
C TYR A 235 0.89 -4.92 8.04
N PHE A 236 1.09 -5.13 6.75
CA PHE A 236 2.11 -4.47 5.94
C PHE A 236 1.50 -3.75 4.73
N LEU A 237 2.26 -2.81 4.19
CA LEU A 237 2.18 -2.40 2.80
C LEU A 237 3.06 -3.35 1.99
N ILE A 238 2.45 -4.15 1.13
CA ILE A 238 3.15 -4.99 0.15
C ILE A 238 3.20 -4.25 -1.18
N LEU A 239 4.32 -4.34 -1.88
CA LEU A 239 4.54 -3.66 -3.15
C LEU A 239 4.58 -4.67 -4.29
N SER A 240 4.21 -4.25 -5.49
CA SER A 240 4.31 -5.09 -6.68
C SER A 240 5.75 -5.45 -6.99
N HIS A 241 5.99 -6.64 -7.53
CA HIS A 241 7.33 -7.05 -7.96
C HIS A 241 7.89 -6.06 -8.99
N ALA A 242 7.05 -5.59 -9.92
CA ALA A 242 7.48 -4.62 -10.92
C ALA A 242 7.98 -3.29 -10.31
N LEU A 243 7.34 -2.79 -9.25
CA LEU A 243 7.82 -1.58 -8.56
C LEU A 243 9.15 -1.86 -7.85
N VAL A 244 9.25 -2.97 -7.13
CA VAL A 244 10.46 -3.32 -6.38
C VAL A 244 11.65 -3.56 -7.30
N ASP A 245 11.44 -4.25 -8.42
CA ASP A 245 12.49 -4.56 -9.39
C ASP A 245 12.98 -3.31 -10.15
N LYS A 246 12.03 -2.45 -10.56
CA LYS A 246 12.36 -1.23 -11.32
C LYS A 246 12.88 -0.09 -10.45
N GLN A 247 12.42 0.00 -9.22
CA GLN A 247 12.69 1.11 -8.29
C GLN A 247 12.96 0.61 -6.86
N PRO A 248 13.98 -0.23 -6.64
CA PRO A 248 14.25 -0.83 -5.32
C PRO A 248 14.52 0.23 -4.24
N ALA A 249 15.20 1.32 -4.59
CA ALA A 249 15.46 2.42 -3.66
C ALA A 249 14.17 3.14 -3.23
N LEU A 250 13.18 3.28 -4.11
CA LEU A 250 11.88 3.85 -3.80
C LEU A 250 11.10 2.92 -2.87
N ALA A 251 11.04 1.63 -3.18
CA ALA A 251 10.37 0.63 -2.35
C ALA A 251 10.92 0.63 -0.91
N GLN A 252 12.25 0.59 -0.78
CA GLN A 252 12.91 0.62 0.53
C GLN A 252 12.66 1.94 1.27
N ARG A 253 12.66 3.07 0.58
CA ARG A 253 12.36 4.38 1.16
C ARG A 253 10.92 4.44 1.70
N ILE A 254 9.94 3.90 0.97
CA ILE A 254 8.54 3.80 1.42
C ILE A 254 8.44 2.95 2.69
N TRP A 255 9.02 1.75 2.71
CA TRP A 255 8.98 0.87 3.88
C TRP A 255 9.69 1.48 5.11
N ASN A 256 10.82 2.14 4.92
CA ASN A 256 11.51 2.86 6.00
C ASN A 256 10.65 4.04 6.53
N ALA A 257 9.98 4.76 5.62
CA ALA A 257 9.09 5.84 5.99
C ALA A 257 7.88 5.36 6.81
N ILE A 258 7.37 4.14 6.57
CA ILE A 258 6.29 3.53 7.39
C ILE A 258 6.75 3.38 8.85
N GLU A 259 7.93 2.82 9.08
CA GLU A 259 8.47 2.67 10.43
C GLU A 259 8.64 4.03 11.12
N GLN A 260 9.26 4.98 10.43
CA GLN A 260 9.50 6.32 10.96
C GLN A 260 8.20 7.07 11.25
N ALA A 261 7.24 7.01 10.34
CA ALA A 261 5.94 7.66 10.49
C ALA A 261 5.15 7.06 11.65
N ARG A 262 5.06 5.74 11.74
CA ARG A 262 4.36 5.03 12.81
C ARG A 262 4.93 5.32 14.19
N ASN A 263 6.26 5.49 14.29
CA ASN A 263 6.93 5.82 15.54
C ASN A 263 6.94 7.33 15.87
N SER A 264 6.43 8.18 14.96
CA SER A 264 6.43 9.63 15.15
C SER A 264 5.43 10.11 16.19
N PRO A 265 5.69 11.23 16.88
CA PRO A 265 4.74 11.83 17.80
C PRO A 265 3.40 12.17 17.13
N ALA A 266 3.43 12.62 15.87
CA ALA A 266 2.24 12.97 15.11
C ALA A 266 1.30 11.77 14.95
N TYR A 267 1.82 10.61 14.52
CA TYR A 267 0.99 9.41 14.39
C TYR A 267 0.51 8.88 15.74
N LYS A 268 1.36 8.91 16.76
CA LYS A 268 0.98 8.52 18.12
C LYS A 268 -0.14 9.39 18.71
N GLN A 269 -0.22 10.64 18.34
CA GLN A 269 -1.32 11.51 18.71
C GLN A 269 -2.63 11.08 18.03
N LEU A 270 -2.60 10.71 16.75
CA LEU A 270 -3.76 10.18 16.01
C LEU A 270 -4.28 8.86 16.62
N GLU A 271 -3.38 7.92 16.94
CA GLU A 271 -3.74 6.67 17.62
C GLU A 271 -4.44 6.93 18.98
N ARG A 272 -3.94 7.91 19.76
CA ARG A 272 -4.56 8.29 21.05
C ARG A 272 -5.92 8.98 20.89
N ALA A 273 -6.06 9.81 19.87
CA ALA A 273 -7.34 10.50 19.59
C ALA A 273 -8.41 9.49 19.22
N ASP A 274 -8.08 8.55 18.31
CA ASP A 274 -8.99 7.49 17.91
C ASP A 274 -9.40 6.60 19.09
N SER A 275 -8.46 6.17 19.93
CA SER A 275 -8.74 5.34 21.09
C SER A 275 -9.64 6.04 22.14
N LYS A 276 -9.67 7.38 22.16
CA LYS A 276 -10.60 8.17 23.00
C LYS A 276 -11.97 8.33 22.34
N GLY A 277 -12.02 8.52 21.02
CA GLY A 277 -13.26 8.63 20.25
C GLY A 277 -14.06 7.33 20.19
N ALA A 278 -13.41 6.18 20.21
CA ALA A 278 -14.05 4.87 20.22
C ALA A 278 -14.74 4.52 21.57
N ARG A 279 -14.68 5.40 22.57
CA ARG A 279 -15.33 5.22 23.89
C ARG A 279 -16.63 6.03 24.04
N HIS A 280 -17.06 6.70 22.99
CA HIS A 280 -18.33 7.40 22.88
C HIS A 280 -19.12 6.86 21.69
#